data_b4cf15c5c25109d4a9226b5f8ed2a839
#
_entry.id   b4cf15c5c25109d4a9226b5f8ed2a839
#
_cell.length_a   1.000
_cell.length_b   1.000
_cell.length_c   1.000
_cell.angle_alpha   90.00
_cell.angle_beta   90.00
_cell.angle_gamma   90.00
#
_symmetry.space_group_name_H-M   'P 1'
#
loop_
_entity.id
_entity.type
_entity.pdbx_description
1 polymer ?
#
loop_
_entity_poly.entity_id
_entity_poly.type
_entity_poly.pdbx_seq_one_letter_code
_entity_poly.pdbx_strand_id
1 'polypeptide(L)'
;MRQLLERRAVDVLQPDVNRVGGISEAQKVWAMAAAHDIPVIPHAGQSHNYHLVISHLNSPIAEYFPPPPEGALPDMNEAFWWIFSGEPRVEDGHVRLSGQPGLGLELNQEVVAKYRVPLPL
;
A
#
# COMPACT_ATOMS: atom_id res chain seq x y z
N MET A 1 15.63 2.57 -7.84
CA MET A 1 14.86 3.80 -8.12
C MET A 1 15.76 4.96 -8.56
N ARG A 2 16.78 5.38 -7.77
CA ARG A 2 17.65 6.52 -8.12
C ARG A 2 18.16 6.49 -9.56
N GLN A 3 18.74 5.37 -10.01
CA GLN A 3 19.27 5.25 -11.38
C GLN A 3 18.23 5.42 -12.49
N LEU A 4 16.98 5.06 -12.24
CA LEU A 4 15.87 5.27 -13.20
C LEU A 4 15.58 6.77 -13.35
N LEU A 5 15.55 7.49 -12.23
CA LEU A 5 15.32 8.93 -12.21
C LEU A 5 16.47 9.72 -12.86
N GLU A 6 17.73 9.44 -12.47
CA GLU A 6 18.93 10.09 -13.01
C GLU A 6 19.04 9.91 -14.54
N ARG A 7 18.60 8.76 -15.05
CA ARG A 7 18.63 8.45 -16.50
C ARG A 7 17.37 8.87 -17.25
N ARG A 8 16.38 9.46 -16.55
CA ARG A 8 15.06 9.79 -17.12
C ARG A 8 14.43 8.61 -17.86
N ALA A 9 14.51 7.42 -17.25
CA ALA A 9 14.11 6.17 -17.87
C ALA A 9 12.64 5.79 -17.61
N VAL A 10 11.92 6.60 -16.82
CA VAL A 10 10.52 6.37 -16.46
C VAL A 10 9.77 7.69 -16.37
N ASP A 11 8.50 7.67 -16.73
CA ASP A 11 7.57 8.80 -16.59
C ASP A 11 6.75 8.73 -15.30
N VAL A 12 6.63 7.53 -14.73
CA VAL A 12 5.95 7.26 -13.45
C VAL A 12 6.75 6.21 -12.70
N LEU A 13 6.94 6.39 -11.39
CA LEU A 13 7.47 5.36 -10.51
C LEU A 13 6.33 4.58 -9.85
N GLN A 14 6.44 3.24 -9.87
CA GLN A 14 5.50 2.36 -9.19
C GLN A 14 6.24 1.43 -8.20
N PRO A 15 6.72 1.96 -7.07
CA PRO A 15 7.40 1.15 -6.06
C PRO A 15 6.40 0.32 -5.26
N ASP A 16 6.75 -0.93 -5.00
CA ASP A 16 6.07 -1.74 -4.00
C ASP A 16 6.66 -1.43 -2.61
N VAL A 17 5.87 -0.83 -1.74
CA VAL A 17 6.32 -0.38 -0.41
C VAL A 17 6.81 -1.55 0.45
N ASN A 18 6.21 -2.73 0.31
CA ASN A 18 6.62 -3.92 1.04
C ASN A 18 7.98 -4.48 0.56
N ARG A 19 8.37 -4.16 -0.68
CA ARG A 19 9.62 -4.66 -1.29
C ARG A 19 10.75 -3.66 -1.28
N VAL A 20 10.47 -2.36 -1.19
CA VAL A 20 11.52 -1.34 -1.14
C VAL A 20 12.11 -1.13 0.25
N GLY A 21 11.58 -1.79 1.27
CA GLY A 21 12.04 -1.67 2.66
C GLY A 21 11.08 -0.94 3.60
N GLY A 22 9.78 -0.90 3.25
CA GLY A 22 8.72 -0.31 4.07
C GLY A 22 8.57 1.20 3.88
N ILE A 23 7.74 1.80 4.73
CA ILE A 23 7.33 3.21 4.65
C ILE A 23 8.53 4.16 4.68
N SER A 24 9.51 3.92 5.56
CA SER A 24 10.68 4.80 5.70
C SER A 24 11.54 4.88 4.43
N GLU A 25 11.73 3.76 3.75
CA GLU A 25 12.46 3.76 2.47
C GLU A 25 11.60 4.29 1.33
N ALA A 26 10.31 3.99 1.34
CA ALA A 26 9.35 4.54 0.38
C ALA A 26 9.35 6.08 0.40
N GLN A 27 9.32 6.72 1.57
CA GLN A 27 9.39 8.18 1.68
C GLN A 27 10.61 8.78 0.99
N LYS A 28 11.76 8.11 1.04
CA LYS A 28 12.96 8.55 0.31
C LYS A 28 12.78 8.44 -1.21
N VAL A 29 12.08 7.41 -1.68
CA VAL A 29 11.74 7.25 -3.10
C VAL A 29 10.84 8.39 -3.56
N TRP A 30 9.81 8.74 -2.78
CA TRP A 30 8.90 9.87 -3.07
C TRP A 30 9.65 11.19 -3.15
N ALA A 31 10.52 11.47 -2.16
CA ALA A 31 11.32 12.69 -2.15
C ALA A 31 12.26 12.79 -3.36
N MET A 32 12.93 11.69 -3.72
CA MET A 32 13.77 11.65 -4.91
C MET A 32 12.97 11.87 -6.20
N ALA A 33 11.82 11.22 -6.33
CA ALA A 33 10.95 11.36 -7.49
C ALA A 33 10.44 12.80 -7.63
N ALA A 34 10.03 13.42 -6.52
CA ALA A 34 9.61 14.82 -6.50
C ALA A 34 10.71 15.77 -6.98
N ALA A 35 11.97 15.53 -6.61
CA ALA A 35 13.13 16.32 -7.07
C ALA A 35 13.38 16.19 -8.60
N HIS A 36 12.80 15.20 -9.24
CA HIS A 36 12.87 14.98 -10.70
C HIS A 36 11.55 15.25 -11.42
N ASP A 37 10.55 15.81 -10.72
CA ASP A 37 9.18 16.05 -11.23
C ASP A 37 8.49 14.77 -11.73
N ILE A 38 8.83 13.62 -11.15
CA ILE A 38 8.26 12.32 -11.50
C ILE A 38 7.15 11.94 -10.50
N PRO A 39 5.93 11.62 -10.97
CA PRO A 39 4.88 11.12 -10.11
C PRO A 39 5.16 9.71 -9.61
N VAL A 40 4.64 9.42 -8.42
CA VAL A 40 4.73 8.09 -7.79
C VAL A 40 3.32 7.56 -7.56
N ILE A 41 3.07 6.37 -8.09
CA ILE A 41 1.83 5.61 -7.88
C ILE A 41 2.27 4.28 -7.26
N PRO A 42 2.09 4.05 -5.95
CA PRO A 42 2.59 2.83 -5.33
C PRO A 42 1.86 1.60 -5.88
N HIS A 43 2.62 0.51 -6.04
CA HIS A 43 2.08 -0.79 -6.39
C HIS A 43 1.27 -1.36 -5.23
N ALA A 44 0.14 -1.98 -5.54
CA ALA A 44 -0.83 -2.58 -4.63
C ALA A 44 -1.72 -1.59 -3.85
N GLY A 45 -2.99 -1.96 -3.73
CA GLY A 45 -4.00 -1.19 -3.01
C GLY A 45 -4.10 -1.60 -1.55
N GLN A 46 -3.27 -1.02 -0.69
CA GLN A 46 -3.26 -1.30 0.75
C GLN A 46 -3.22 -0.01 1.56
N SER A 47 -3.71 -0.03 2.79
CA SER A 47 -3.88 1.16 3.63
C SER A 47 -2.61 1.99 3.76
N HIS A 48 -1.44 1.38 3.96
CA HIS A 48 -0.17 2.12 4.06
C HIS A 48 0.18 2.89 2.77
N ASN A 49 -0.21 2.37 1.60
CA ASN A 49 -0.04 3.06 0.32
C ASN A 49 -0.94 4.30 0.23
N TYR A 50 -2.19 4.21 0.69
CA TYR A 50 -3.11 5.36 0.68
C TYR A 50 -2.61 6.49 1.58
N HIS A 51 -2.03 6.16 2.75
CA HIS A 51 -1.39 7.16 3.62
C HIS A 51 -0.21 7.87 2.94
N LEU A 52 0.61 7.13 2.19
CA LEU A 52 1.70 7.72 1.41
C LEU A 52 1.18 8.62 0.29
N VAL A 53 0.17 8.15 -0.46
CA VAL A 53 -0.41 8.92 -1.56
C VAL A 53 -0.97 10.25 -1.09
N ILE A 54 -1.80 10.28 -0.03
CA ILE A 54 -2.39 11.54 0.46
C ILE A 54 -1.38 12.49 1.12
N SER A 55 -0.21 11.98 1.54
CA SER A 55 0.84 12.79 2.18
C SER A 55 1.86 13.38 1.21
N HIS A 56 1.80 13.05 -0.08
CA HIS A 56 2.77 13.47 -1.08
C HIS A 56 2.11 14.06 -2.31
N LEU A 57 2.44 15.30 -2.64
CA LEU A 57 1.84 16.04 -3.77
C LEU A 57 2.14 15.43 -5.14
N ASN A 58 3.22 14.66 -5.28
CA ASN A 58 3.57 13.95 -6.49
C ASN A 58 2.93 12.55 -6.61
N SER A 59 1.85 12.28 -5.87
CA SER A 59 1.05 11.07 -5.99
C SER A 59 -0.37 11.40 -6.44
N PRO A 60 -0.65 11.37 -7.74
CA PRO A 60 -1.93 11.82 -8.27
C PRO A 60 -3.09 10.83 -8.02
N ILE A 61 -2.80 9.54 -7.93
CA ILE A 61 -3.76 8.45 -7.74
C ILE A 61 -3.14 7.32 -6.93
N ALA A 62 -3.99 6.41 -6.44
CA ALA A 62 -3.58 5.15 -5.83
C ALA A 62 -4.10 3.97 -6.65
N GLU A 63 -3.36 2.86 -6.64
CA GLU A 63 -3.88 1.58 -7.07
C GLU A 63 -4.85 1.03 -6.02
N TYR A 64 -5.88 0.32 -6.45
CA TYR A 64 -6.88 -0.27 -5.57
C TYR A 64 -7.17 -1.72 -5.95
N PHE A 65 -7.07 -2.62 -4.99
CA PHE A 65 -7.52 -3.99 -5.13
C PHE A 65 -8.84 -4.16 -4.38
N PRO A 66 -9.93 -4.49 -5.08
CA PRO A 66 -11.22 -4.65 -4.43
C PRO A 66 -11.22 -5.86 -3.47
N PRO A 67 -12.08 -5.87 -2.45
CA PRO A 67 -12.23 -7.05 -1.62
C PRO A 67 -12.68 -8.25 -2.46
N PRO A 68 -12.25 -9.48 -2.11
CA PRO A 68 -12.70 -10.68 -2.78
C PRO A 68 -14.23 -10.83 -2.66
N PRO A 69 -14.89 -11.49 -3.62
CA PRO A 69 -16.29 -11.84 -3.52
C PRO A 69 -16.59 -12.64 -2.25
N GLU A 70 -17.79 -12.49 -1.72
CA GLU A 70 -18.22 -13.27 -0.55
C GLU A 70 -18.11 -14.77 -0.81
N GLY A 71 -17.50 -15.50 0.12
CA GLY A 71 -17.24 -16.94 0.01
C GLY A 71 -16.04 -17.33 -0.87
N ALA A 72 -15.32 -16.39 -1.45
CA ALA A 72 -14.09 -16.69 -2.17
C ALA A 72 -13.00 -17.21 -1.23
N LEU A 73 -12.16 -18.11 -1.75
CA LEU A 73 -10.96 -18.54 -1.03
C LEU A 73 -9.92 -17.40 -1.01
N PRO A 74 -9.11 -17.29 0.07
CA PRO A 74 -8.07 -16.27 0.15
C PRO A 74 -7.07 -16.40 -1.00
N ASP A 75 -6.96 -15.35 -1.82
CA ASP A 75 -5.80 -15.17 -2.70
C ASP A 75 -4.69 -14.46 -1.91
N MET A 76 -3.43 -14.78 -2.22
CA MET A 76 -2.26 -14.16 -1.60
C MET A 76 -2.25 -12.64 -1.79
N ASN A 77 -2.73 -12.14 -2.94
CA ASN A 77 -2.77 -10.73 -3.26
C ASN A 77 -3.88 -9.97 -2.49
N GLU A 78 -4.88 -10.71 -1.99
CA GLU A 78 -6.03 -10.17 -1.27
C GLU A 78 -5.97 -10.46 0.23
N ALA A 79 -4.89 -11.12 0.69
CA ALA A 79 -4.75 -11.58 2.08
C ALA A 79 -4.92 -10.45 3.11
N PHE A 80 -4.59 -9.20 2.77
CA PHE A 80 -4.78 -8.07 3.66
C PHE A 80 -6.26 -7.81 4.01
N TRP A 81 -7.22 -8.12 3.13
CA TRP A 81 -8.65 -8.03 3.42
C TRP A 81 -9.15 -9.02 4.48
N TRP A 82 -8.37 -10.03 4.77
CA TRP A 82 -8.68 -11.09 5.72
C TRP A 82 -7.92 -10.92 7.03
N ILE A 83 -6.64 -10.56 6.91
CA ILE A 83 -5.74 -10.39 8.04
C ILE A 83 -6.07 -9.12 8.81
N PHE A 84 -6.54 -8.09 8.12
CA PHE A 84 -6.89 -6.80 8.71
C PHE A 84 -8.39 -6.51 8.59
N SER A 85 -8.92 -5.85 9.62
CA SER A 85 -10.19 -5.12 9.57
C SER A 85 -9.89 -3.63 9.48
N GLY A 86 -10.81 -2.87 8.84
CA GLY A 86 -10.67 -1.43 8.68
C GLY A 86 -10.03 -0.98 7.37
N GLU A 87 -9.68 -1.90 6.47
CA GLU A 87 -9.24 -1.53 5.12
C GLU A 87 -10.32 -0.69 4.43
N PRO A 88 -9.95 0.50 3.90
CA PRO A 88 -10.92 1.41 3.31
C PRO A 88 -11.46 0.86 1.99
N ARG A 89 -12.75 1.12 1.74
CA ARG A 89 -13.41 0.77 0.49
C ARG A 89 -13.47 1.97 -0.45
N VAL A 90 -13.50 1.69 -1.74
CA VAL A 90 -13.74 2.74 -2.75
C VAL A 90 -15.20 3.15 -2.73
N GLU A 91 -15.44 4.45 -2.66
CA GLU A 91 -16.74 5.08 -2.81
C GLU A 91 -16.61 6.21 -3.84
N ASP A 92 -17.41 6.19 -4.89
CA ASP A 92 -17.39 7.18 -5.97
C ASP A 92 -15.97 7.44 -6.55
N GLY A 93 -15.20 6.38 -6.75
CA GLY A 93 -13.84 6.46 -7.28
C GLY A 93 -12.78 6.97 -6.29
N HIS A 94 -13.12 7.10 -5.01
CA HIS A 94 -12.23 7.61 -3.97
C HIS A 94 -12.07 6.63 -2.81
N VAL A 95 -10.88 6.62 -2.23
CA VAL A 95 -10.59 5.96 -0.96
C VAL A 95 -10.57 7.02 0.15
N ARG A 96 -11.31 6.78 1.25
CA ARG A 96 -11.30 7.65 2.43
C ARG A 96 -10.66 6.92 3.59
N LEU A 97 -9.65 7.54 4.19
CA LEU A 97 -9.03 7.01 5.41
C LEU A 97 -9.92 7.30 6.62
N SER A 98 -9.91 6.37 7.59
CA SER A 98 -10.79 6.43 8.77
C SER A 98 -10.46 7.54 9.76
N GLY A 99 -9.26 8.12 9.70
CA GLY A 99 -8.76 9.06 10.71
C GLY A 99 -8.38 8.41 12.06
N GLN A 100 -8.46 7.10 12.17
CA GLN A 100 -8.00 6.39 13.36
C GLN A 100 -6.46 6.40 13.47
N PRO A 101 -5.89 6.26 14.68
CA PRO A 101 -4.45 6.21 14.89
C PRO A 101 -3.76 5.11 14.06
N GLY A 102 -2.49 5.34 13.71
CA GLY A 102 -1.69 4.42 12.89
C GLY A 102 -2.21 4.34 11.45
N LEU A 103 -2.39 3.14 10.94
CA LEU A 103 -2.95 2.91 9.60
C LEU A 103 -4.49 2.82 9.60
N GLY A 104 -5.13 2.94 10.76
CA GLY A 104 -6.57 2.75 10.90
C GLY A 104 -7.01 1.29 10.77
N LEU A 105 -6.09 0.35 10.96
CA LEU A 105 -6.30 -1.08 10.80
C LEU A 105 -6.18 -1.82 12.13
N GLU A 106 -6.93 -2.89 12.27
CA GLU A 106 -6.81 -3.86 13.37
C GLU A 106 -6.56 -5.26 12.82
N LEU A 107 -5.78 -6.08 13.56
CA LEU A 107 -5.58 -7.48 13.21
C LEU A 107 -6.84 -8.30 13.47
N ASN A 108 -7.26 -9.07 12.49
CA ASN A 108 -8.30 -10.07 12.66
C ASN A 108 -7.76 -11.26 13.46
N GLN A 109 -8.06 -11.30 14.76
CA GLN A 109 -7.49 -12.28 15.69
C GLN A 109 -7.89 -13.72 15.35
N GLU A 110 -9.06 -13.96 14.77
CA GLU A 110 -9.49 -15.28 14.35
C GLU A 110 -8.64 -15.80 13.18
N VAL A 111 -8.39 -14.94 12.20
CA VAL A 111 -7.54 -15.28 11.05
C VAL A 111 -6.10 -15.48 11.50
N VAL A 112 -5.58 -14.61 12.37
CA VAL A 112 -4.24 -14.74 12.92
C VAL A 112 -4.09 -16.08 13.68
N ALA A 113 -5.05 -16.44 14.53
CA ALA A 113 -5.02 -17.70 15.26
C ALA A 113 -5.04 -18.92 14.31
N LYS A 114 -5.85 -18.85 13.22
CA LYS A 114 -5.99 -19.93 12.23
C LYS A 114 -4.71 -20.17 11.43
N TYR A 115 -4.01 -19.10 11.04
CA TYR A 115 -2.86 -19.18 10.14
C TYR A 115 -1.50 -18.97 10.83
N ARG A 116 -1.49 -18.85 12.16
CA ARG A 116 -0.26 -18.71 12.94
C ARG A 116 0.62 -19.95 12.77
N VAL A 117 1.85 -19.74 12.34
CA VAL A 117 2.89 -20.79 12.33
C VAL A 117 3.84 -20.60 13.51
N PRO A 118 4.34 -21.69 14.13
CA PRO A 118 5.38 -21.58 15.13
C PRO A 118 6.63 -20.93 14.52
N LEU A 119 7.20 -19.97 15.21
CA LEU A 119 8.51 -19.45 14.79
C LEU A 119 9.54 -20.57 15.01
N PRO A 120 10.42 -20.86 14.04
CA PRO A 120 11.55 -21.74 14.31
C PRO A 120 12.42 -21.09 15.39
N LEU A 121 12.71 -21.88 16.44
CA LEU A 121 13.64 -21.49 17.51
C LEU A 121 15.06 -21.40 16.95
#